data_92392191a9f3757434a5f0c262a54ddc
#
_entry.id   92392191a9f3757434a5f0c262a54ddc
#
_cell.length_a   1.000
_cell.length_b   1.000
_cell.length_c   1.000
_cell.angle_alpha   90.00
_cell.angle_beta   90.00
_cell.angle_gamma   90.00
#
_symmetry.space_group_name_H-M   'P 1'
#
loop_
_entity.id
_entity.type
_entity.pdbx_description
1 polymer ?
#
loop_
_entity_poly.entity_id
_entity_poly.type
_entity_poly.pdbx_seq_one_letter_code
_entity_poly.pdbx_strand_id
1 'polypeptide(L)'
;MGVIVRTAGEGCRLSDLESDMEFLTRLWEDIKQKTMKTSAPKIIHKDMSLFFRIVRDMFTKDIDKLIINNKEYYEKALEIISMTSPALKPRIEYFSRYYEIFDYYDIEEKLEKLISKKVWLKCGGYIVIDQTEALTVIDVNTGKYVGSKDLTDTVLKTNIEAAKEIAKQLRLRDIGGIIIIDFIDMNDSNHEDMVLEVLRNALKKDKSRSNVLGITNLGLVEMTRKKVVQPKTNIMQSACPHCLGTGKVLSKQTIFKKIETEISRILFNKSYRKVEILAAPELAEEFNNAYSEEIEALCRKHDKSIRIIPDSSIPENEFKIIK
;
A
#
# COMPACT_ATOMS: atom_id res chain seq x y z
N MET A 1 24.53 17.77 32.20
CA MET A 1 23.57 16.89 31.43
C MET A 1 24.37 16.11 30.42
N GLY A 2 24.22 14.79 30.31
CA GLY A 2 24.89 13.98 29.28
C GLY A 2 23.98 13.90 28.04
N VAL A 3 24.57 14.04 26.84
CA VAL A 3 23.85 13.98 25.56
C VAL A 3 24.45 12.90 24.67
N ILE A 4 23.61 12.09 24.03
CA ILE A 4 24.00 11.11 23.05
C ILE A 4 23.34 11.49 21.71
N VAL A 5 24.13 11.91 20.75
CA VAL A 5 23.66 12.17 19.38
C VAL A 5 23.59 10.84 18.63
N ARG A 6 22.40 10.46 18.17
CA ARG A 6 22.18 9.25 17.35
C ARG A 6 22.43 9.57 15.87
N THR A 7 22.54 8.52 15.04
CA THR A 7 22.72 8.63 13.57
C THR A 7 21.60 9.44 12.88
N ALA A 8 20.41 9.56 13.50
CA ALA A 8 19.36 10.43 13.02
C ALA A 8 19.69 11.94 13.09
N GLY A 9 20.67 12.32 13.91
CA GLY A 9 21.19 13.69 14.00
C GLY A 9 22.31 14.01 13.01
N GLU A 10 22.69 13.06 12.14
CA GLU A 10 23.71 13.29 11.12
C GLU A 10 23.22 14.36 10.11
N GLY A 11 23.96 15.44 9.97
CA GLY A 11 23.59 16.58 9.11
C GLY A 11 22.67 17.63 9.74
N CYS A 12 22.25 17.47 11.00
CA CYS A 12 21.51 18.51 11.74
C CYS A 12 22.44 19.69 12.08
N ARG A 13 21.85 20.87 12.13
CA ARG A 13 22.58 22.09 12.56
C ARG A 13 22.70 22.11 14.07
N LEU A 14 23.75 22.76 14.58
CA LEU A 14 23.96 22.91 16.02
C LEU A 14 22.73 23.55 16.71
N SER A 15 22.14 24.57 16.08
CA SER A 15 20.91 25.23 16.56
C SER A 15 19.71 24.31 16.74
N ASP A 16 19.60 23.27 15.93
CA ASP A 16 18.50 22.32 16.00
C ASP A 16 18.69 21.39 17.20
N LEU A 17 19.94 20.97 17.47
CA LEU A 17 20.31 20.19 18.64
C LEU A 17 20.17 20.99 19.95
N GLU A 18 20.52 22.27 19.94
CA GLU A 18 20.34 23.16 21.09
C GLU A 18 18.87 23.34 21.43
N SER A 19 18.01 23.54 20.43
CA SER A 19 16.56 23.65 20.59
C SER A 19 15.94 22.38 21.19
N ASP A 20 16.38 21.20 20.72
CA ASP A 20 15.94 19.92 21.26
C ASP A 20 16.38 19.74 22.72
N MET A 21 17.59 20.13 23.05
CA MET A 21 18.10 20.09 24.42
C MET A 21 17.31 20.99 25.36
N GLU A 22 17.01 22.23 24.95
CA GLU A 22 16.19 23.14 25.76
C GLU A 22 14.79 22.57 26.00
N PHE A 23 14.17 22.07 24.95
CA PHE A 23 12.84 21.45 25.06
C PHE A 23 12.83 20.26 26.04
N LEU A 24 13.79 19.32 25.89
CA LEU A 24 13.88 18.16 26.77
C LEU A 24 14.17 18.54 28.23
N THR A 25 14.96 19.58 28.43
CA THR A 25 15.27 20.09 29.77
C THR A 25 14.02 20.66 30.45
N ARG A 26 13.26 21.50 29.75
CA ARG A 26 11.99 22.06 30.25
C ARG A 26 10.96 20.96 30.53
N LEU A 27 10.82 19.99 29.61
CA LEU A 27 9.91 18.86 29.78
C LEU A 27 10.27 18.04 31.04
N TRP A 28 11.55 17.81 31.27
CA TRP A 28 12.02 17.09 32.45
C TRP A 28 11.74 17.85 33.75
N GLU A 29 11.92 19.16 33.76
CA GLU A 29 11.58 20.01 34.91
C GLU A 29 10.09 19.99 35.20
N ASP A 30 9.26 20.06 34.20
CA ASP A 30 7.81 19.92 34.30
C ASP A 30 7.38 18.56 34.89
N ILE A 31 7.99 17.49 34.43
CA ILE A 31 7.76 16.12 34.95
C ILE A 31 8.13 16.06 36.42
N LYS A 32 9.29 16.58 36.81
CA LYS A 32 9.72 16.63 38.23
C LYS A 32 8.73 17.39 39.08
N GLN A 33 8.31 18.56 38.65
CA GLN A 33 7.34 19.37 39.42
C GLN A 33 6.01 18.66 39.56
N LYS A 34 5.50 18.00 38.54
CA LYS A 34 4.27 17.22 38.57
C LYS A 34 4.42 16.01 39.53
N THR A 35 5.58 15.35 39.49
CA THR A 35 5.87 14.23 40.42
C THR A 35 5.79 14.63 41.89
N MET A 36 6.33 15.80 42.22
CA MET A 36 6.31 16.31 43.58
C MET A 36 4.90 16.68 44.09
N LYS A 37 4.00 17.04 43.17
CA LYS A 37 2.64 17.50 43.48
C LYS A 37 1.58 16.40 43.32
N THR A 38 1.95 15.21 42.90
CA THR A 38 1.00 14.15 42.54
C THR A 38 1.25 12.91 43.38
N SER A 39 0.21 12.38 44.06
CA SER A 39 0.28 11.10 44.74
C SER A 39 -0.13 9.93 43.86
N ALA A 40 0.54 8.78 44.03
CA ALA A 40 0.21 7.55 43.31
C ALA A 40 -1.21 7.04 43.65
N PRO A 41 -1.93 6.39 42.72
CA PRO A 41 -1.58 6.11 41.33
C PRO A 41 -2.14 7.19 40.37
N LYS A 42 -1.27 7.98 39.75
CA LYS A 42 -1.67 8.94 38.71
C LYS A 42 -0.62 9.00 37.63
N ILE A 43 -1.05 9.20 36.38
CA ILE A 43 -0.16 9.40 35.22
C ILE A 43 0.49 10.78 35.37
N ILE A 44 1.81 10.82 35.49
CA ILE A 44 2.60 12.05 35.58
C ILE A 44 2.92 12.59 34.20
N HIS A 45 3.29 11.71 33.29
CA HIS A 45 3.56 12.04 31.89
C HIS A 45 3.02 10.91 31.01
N LYS A 46 2.39 11.28 29.91
CA LYS A 46 1.98 10.38 28.83
C LYS A 46 2.76 10.77 27.59
N ASP A 47 3.29 9.77 26.89
CA ASP A 47 4.01 10.01 25.65
C ASP A 47 3.16 10.83 24.70
N MET A 48 3.83 11.69 23.93
CA MET A 48 3.19 12.72 23.11
C MET A 48 2.21 12.10 22.12
N SER A 49 1.01 12.67 22.05
CA SER A 49 -0.01 12.27 21.06
C SER A 49 0.55 12.39 19.65
N LEU A 50 0.00 11.60 18.71
CA LEU A 50 0.35 11.68 17.30
C LEU A 50 0.28 13.12 16.77
N PHE A 51 -0.75 13.86 17.20
CA PHE A 51 -0.93 15.27 16.84
C PHE A 51 0.26 16.13 17.28
N PHE A 52 0.74 15.99 18.49
CA PHE A 52 1.88 16.76 18.98
C PHE A 52 3.16 16.44 18.19
N ARG A 53 3.39 15.18 17.89
CA ARG A 53 4.53 14.76 17.07
C ARG A 53 4.45 15.35 15.65
N ILE A 54 3.27 15.35 15.03
CA ILE A 54 3.07 15.95 13.71
C ILE A 54 3.39 17.45 13.75
N VAL A 55 2.86 18.18 14.72
CA VAL A 55 3.06 19.63 14.82
C VAL A 55 4.53 19.97 15.11
N ARG A 56 5.18 19.22 16.00
CA ARG A 56 6.57 19.48 16.39
C ARG A 56 7.59 19.01 15.35
N ASP A 57 7.44 17.77 14.85
CA ASP A 57 8.50 17.10 14.10
C ASP A 57 8.29 17.17 12.59
N MET A 58 7.05 17.33 12.14
CA MET A 58 6.72 17.32 10.71
C MET A 58 6.39 18.72 10.17
N PHE A 59 5.92 19.65 11.01
CA PHE A 59 5.63 21.00 10.56
C PHE A 59 6.91 21.86 10.60
N THR A 60 7.69 21.73 9.53
CA THR A 60 8.97 22.42 9.34
C THR A 60 8.86 23.60 8.37
N LYS A 61 9.96 24.33 8.16
CA LYS A 61 10.03 25.47 7.23
C LYS A 61 9.67 25.11 5.78
N ASP A 62 9.79 23.84 5.42
CA ASP A 62 9.47 23.32 4.08
C ASP A 62 7.97 23.08 3.87
N ILE A 63 7.15 23.22 4.91
CA ILE A 63 5.70 23.08 4.86
C ILE A 63 5.07 24.47 4.74
N ASP A 64 4.27 24.66 3.70
CA ASP A 64 3.62 25.95 3.44
C ASP A 64 2.50 26.25 4.43
N LYS A 65 1.65 25.25 4.73
CA LYS A 65 0.49 25.42 5.60
C LYS A 65 0.18 24.18 6.42
N LEU A 66 -0.28 24.39 7.65
CA LEU A 66 -0.93 23.41 8.51
C LEU A 66 -2.40 23.80 8.66
N ILE A 67 -3.29 22.97 8.14
CA ILE A 67 -4.73 23.28 8.11
C ILE A 67 -5.44 22.29 9.04
N ILE A 68 -6.23 22.80 9.97
CA ILE A 68 -6.87 22.03 11.04
C ILE A 68 -8.36 22.36 11.08
N ASN A 69 -9.23 21.35 11.03
CA ASN A 69 -10.70 21.49 11.08
C ASN A 69 -11.28 21.35 12.51
N ASN A 70 -10.47 21.01 13.49
CA ASN A 70 -10.90 20.93 14.89
C ASN A 70 -10.34 22.12 15.67
N LYS A 71 -11.22 22.89 16.31
CA LYS A 71 -10.86 24.13 17.02
C LYS A 71 -9.90 23.90 18.18
N GLU A 72 -10.13 22.85 18.97
CA GLU A 72 -9.28 22.50 20.11
C GLU A 72 -7.85 22.16 19.67
N TYR A 73 -7.72 21.37 18.61
CA TYR A 73 -6.41 21.03 18.03
C TYR A 73 -5.75 22.24 17.36
N TYR A 74 -6.51 23.17 16.77
CA TYR A 74 -5.97 24.40 16.23
C TYR A 74 -5.35 25.27 17.33
N GLU A 75 -6.04 25.47 18.45
CA GLU A 75 -5.54 26.23 19.60
C GLU A 75 -4.28 25.57 20.19
N LYS A 76 -4.30 24.26 20.37
CA LYS A 76 -3.11 23.49 20.82
C LYS A 76 -1.94 23.60 19.87
N ALA A 77 -2.18 23.59 18.54
CA ALA A 77 -1.12 23.77 17.55
C ALA A 77 -0.47 25.15 17.65
N LEU A 78 -1.27 26.19 17.84
CA LEU A 78 -0.77 27.56 18.06
C LEU A 78 0.11 27.67 19.31
N GLU A 79 -0.28 27.02 20.42
CA GLU A 79 0.50 26.97 21.65
C GLU A 79 1.84 26.27 21.44
N ILE A 80 1.83 25.05 20.85
CA ILE A 80 3.03 24.27 20.58
C ILE A 80 4.02 25.07 19.71
N ILE A 81 3.52 25.61 18.60
CA ILE A 81 4.37 26.34 17.64
C ILE A 81 4.85 27.68 18.22
N SER A 82 4.09 28.32 19.08
CA SER A 82 4.56 29.52 19.78
C SER A 82 5.77 29.25 20.67
N MET A 83 5.88 28.01 21.22
CA MET A 83 7.00 27.60 22.06
C MET A 83 8.20 27.05 21.26
N THR A 84 7.93 26.33 20.14
CA THR A 84 8.98 25.60 19.40
C THR A 84 9.50 26.37 18.18
N SER A 85 8.62 27.01 17.41
CA SER A 85 8.96 27.67 16.15
C SER A 85 8.00 28.84 15.83
N PRO A 86 8.07 29.96 16.56
CA PRO A 86 7.11 31.07 16.43
C PRO A 86 6.96 31.63 15.01
N ALA A 87 8.01 31.53 14.18
CA ALA A 87 8.00 31.97 12.79
C ALA A 87 7.02 31.19 11.89
N LEU A 88 6.61 30.00 12.29
CA LEU A 88 5.67 29.17 11.53
C LEU A 88 4.20 29.45 11.92
N LYS A 89 3.94 30.19 12.98
CA LYS A 89 2.58 30.50 13.45
C LYS A 89 1.63 31.06 12.38
N PRO A 90 2.06 31.95 11.47
CA PRO A 90 1.19 32.52 10.41
C PRO A 90 0.77 31.45 9.36
N ARG A 91 1.42 30.29 9.34
CA ARG A 91 1.12 29.20 8.40
C ARG A 91 0.09 28.19 8.95
N ILE A 92 -0.42 28.40 10.18
CA ILE A 92 -1.47 27.57 10.76
C ILE A 92 -2.81 28.20 10.45
N GLU A 93 -3.66 27.47 9.75
CA GLU A 93 -4.99 27.93 9.34
C GLU A 93 -6.09 27.07 9.96
N TYR A 94 -7.15 27.71 10.46
CA TYR A 94 -8.35 27.02 10.90
C TYR A 94 -9.29 26.82 9.71
N PHE A 95 -9.69 25.58 9.47
CA PHE A 95 -10.64 25.23 8.40
C PHE A 95 -12.07 25.32 8.95
N SER A 96 -12.76 26.40 8.65
CA SER A 96 -14.13 26.68 9.14
C SER A 96 -15.21 26.43 8.09
N ARG A 97 -14.89 25.76 6.98
CA ARG A 97 -15.85 25.52 5.90
C ARG A 97 -16.79 24.37 6.22
N TYR A 98 -17.96 24.34 5.57
CA TYR A 98 -19.00 23.33 5.76
C TYR A 98 -18.66 21.97 5.11
N TYR A 99 -17.58 21.88 4.36
CA TYR A 99 -17.13 20.65 3.67
C TYR A 99 -16.13 19.89 4.52
N GLU A 100 -16.06 18.58 4.33
CA GLU A 100 -14.97 17.79 4.87
C GLU A 100 -13.63 18.25 4.28
N ILE A 101 -12.62 18.37 5.14
CA ILE A 101 -11.31 18.92 4.74
C ILE A 101 -10.63 18.06 3.67
N PHE A 102 -10.80 16.73 3.72
CA PHE A 102 -10.19 15.83 2.76
C PHE A 102 -10.85 15.91 1.40
N ASP A 103 -12.16 16.07 1.34
CA ASP A 103 -12.90 16.29 0.09
C ASP A 103 -12.50 17.62 -0.54
N TYR A 104 -12.38 18.68 0.28
CA TYR A 104 -11.99 20.00 -0.22
C TYR A 104 -10.62 20.03 -0.92
N TYR A 105 -9.69 19.17 -0.49
CA TYR A 105 -8.34 19.06 -1.07
C TYR A 105 -8.17 17.84 -1.98
N ASP A 106 -9.24 17.14 -2.36
CA ASP A 106 -9.24 15.92 -3.17
C ASP A 106 -8.32 14.82 -2.59
N ILE A 107 -8.24 14.73 -1.26
CA ILE A 107 -7.37 13.77 -0.59
C ILE A 107 -7.95 12.37 -0.68
N GLU A 108 -9.28 12.21 -0.53
CA GLU A 108 -9.94 10.90 -0.63
C GLU A 108 -9.71 10.27 -2.00
N GLU A 109 -9.93 11.01 -3.09
CA GLU A 109 -9.65 10.53 -4.46
C GLU A 109 -8.18 10.14 -4.65
N LYS A 110 -7.25 10.91 -4.06
CA LYS A 110 -5.82 10.61 -4.11
C LYS A 110 -5.47 9.37 -3.31
N LEU A 111 -6.14 9.12 -2.17
CA LEU A 111 -5.97 7.91 -1.37
C LEU A 111 -6.49 6.67 -2.11
N GLU A 112 -7.65 6.75 -2.78
CA GLU A 112 -8.15 5.66 -3.62
C GLU A 112 -7.17 5.33 -4.77
N LYS A 113 -6.63 6.34 -5.45
CA LYS A 113 -5.61 6.15 -6.48
C LYS A 113 -4.32 5.52 -5.92
N LEU A 114 -4.01 5.77 -4.65
CA LEU A 114 -2.81 5.24 -4.00
C LEU A 114 -2.83 3.72 -3.84
N ILE A 115 -4.00 3.11 -3.67
CA ILE A 115 -4.15 1.65 -3.55
C ILE A 115 -4.19 0.93 -4.91
N SER A 116 -4.36 1.65 -6.02
CA SER A 116 -4.36 1.07 -7.36
C SER A 116 -2.97 0.56 -7.74
N LYS A 117 -2.88 -0.65 -8.31
CA LYS A 117 -1.62 -1.17 -8.86
C LYS A 117 -1.11 -0.33 -10.03
N LYS A 118 -2.03 0.20 -10.84
CA LYS A 118 -1.72 0.97 -12.05
C LYS A 118 -1.74 2.47 -11.77
N VAL A 119 -0.68 3.15 -12.16
CA VAL A 119 -0.54 4.61 -12.03
C VAL A 119 -0.26 5.22 -13.40
N TRP A 120 -1.11 6.11 -13.83
CA TRP A 120 -0.97 6.79 -15.10
C TRP A 120 0.05 7.92 -15.04
N LEU A 121 0.85 8.05 -16.09
CA LEU A 121 1.79 9.12 -16.32
C LEU A 121 1.14 10.24 -17.15
N LYS A 122 1.67 11.45 -17.04
CA LYS A 122 1.14 12.61 -17.80
C LYS A 122 1.34 12.47 -19.29
N CYS A 123 2.41 11.79 -19.72
CA CYS A 123 2.67 11.48 -21.12
C CYS A 123 1.68 10.49 -21.73
N GLY A 124 0.82 9.83 -20.93
CA GLY A 124 -0.12 8.80 -21.39
C GLY A 124 0.39 7.37 -21.26
N GLY A 125 1.62 7.18 -20.77
CA GLY A 125 2.13 5.91 -20.29
C GLY A 125 1.59 5.57 -18.90
N TYR A 126 2.01 4.45 -18.34
CA TYR A 126 1.65 4.07 -16.98
C TYR A 126 2.71 3.15 -16.36
N ILE A 127 2.74 3.11 -15.04
CA ILE A 127 3.51 2.14 -14.27
C ILE A 127 2.57 1.16 -13.58
N VAL A 128 3.02 -0.06 -13.39
CA VAL A 128 2.35 -1.11 -12.61
C VAL A 128 3.24 -1.47 -11.45
N ILE A 129 2.69 -1.41 -10.23
CA ILE A 129 3.42 -1.69 -9.00
C ILE A 129 2.85 -2.96 -8.37
N ASP A 130 3.64 -4.02 -8.34
CA ASP A 130 3.29 -5.28 -7.73
C ASP A 130 4.22 -5.58 -6.54
N GLN A 131 3.61 -5.81 -5.39
CA GLN A 131 4.31 -6.22 -4.18
C GLN A 131 4.17 -7.72 -3.99
N THR A 132 5.29 -8.42 -3.95
CA THR A 132 5.37 -9.82 -3.56
C THR A 132 5.81 -9.94 -2.10
N GLU A 133 5.92 -11.14 -1.58
CA GLU A 133 6.43 -11.38 -0.23
C GLU A 133 7.88 -10.91 -0.04
N ALA A 134 8.73 -11.10 -1.07
CA ALA A 134 10.18 -10.85 -0.99
C ALA A 134 10.60 -9.50 -1.53
N LEU A 135 9.95 -8.99 -2.58
CA LEU A 135 10.37 -7.78 -3.30
C LEU A 135 9.18 -7.06 -3.94
N THR A 136 9.41 -5.82 -4.36
CA THR A 136 8.45 -5.06 -5.18
C THR A 136 8.96 -5.01 -6.60
N VAL A 137 8.08 -5.29 -7.56
CA VAL A 137 8.37 -5.14 -9.00
C VAL A 137 7.56 -3.97 -9.53
N ILE A 138 8.21 -3.15 -10.35
CA ILE A 138 7.59 -2.00 -11.01
C ILE A 138 7.85 -2.11 -12.50
N ASP A 139 6.79 -2.19 -13.29
CA ASP A 139 6.83 -2.29 -14.75
C ASP A 139 6.37 -0.97 -15.38
N VAL A 140 7.08 -0.51 -16.42
CA VAL A 140 6.81 0.75 -17.13
C VAL A 140 6.31 0.48 -18.53
N ASN A 141 5.15 1.08 -18.86
CA ASN A 141 4.49 0.88 -20.15
C ASN A 141 4.24 2.21 -20.86
N THR A 142 4.40 2.25 -22.18
CA THR A 142 4.08 3.42 -23.01
C THR A 142 2.59 3.72 -23.09
N GLY A 143 1.73 2.72 -22.85
CA GLY A 143 0.28 2.86 -22.98
C GLY A 143 -0.15 3.17 -24.41
N LYS A 144 -0.96 4.23 -24.56
CA LYS A 144 -1.43 4.74 -25.86
C LYS A 144 -0.54 5.85 -26.43
N TYR A 145 0.57 6.15 -25.78
CA TYR A 145 1.45 7.24 -26.20
C TYR A 145 2.32 6.81 -27.38
N VAL A 146 1.97 7.25 -28.56
CA VAL A 146 2.64 6.93 -29.85
C VAL A 146 3.52 8.10 -30.28
N GLY A 147 4.10 8.91 -29.46
CA GLY A 147 5.00 10.01 -29.78
C GLY A 147 4.85 10.66 -31.16
N SER A 148 5.25 11.90 -31.32
CA SER A 148 4.95 12.65 -32.57
C SER A 148 6.03 12.60 -33.62
N LYS A 149 7.29 12.17 -33.31
CA LYS A 149 8.41 12.25 -34.28
C LYS A 149 9.46 11.15 -34.17
N ASP A 150 9.78 10.64 -32.99
CA ASP A 150 10.81 9.62 -32.81
C ASP A 150 10.43 8.67 -31.65
N LEU A 151 10.53 7.37 -31.91
CA LEU A 151 10.24 6.33 -30.92
C LEU A 151 11.21 6.41 -29.74
N THR A 152 12.48 6.68 -30.02
CA THR A 152 13.55 6.78 -29.04
C THR A 152 13.31 7.91 -28.03
N ASP A 153 12.92 9.09 -28.52
CA ASP A 153 12.58 10.24 -27.68
C ASP A 153 11.34 9.97 -26.83
N THR A 154 10.39 9.24 -27.37
CA THR A 154 9.15 8.84 -26.68
C THR A 154 9.45 7.92 -25.51
N VAL A 155 10.30 6.92 -25.73
CA VAL A 155 10.75 5.97 -24.69
C VAL A 155 11.50 6.72 -23.59
N LEU A 156 12.50 7.52 -23.94
CA LEU A 156 13.28 8.28 -22.96
C LEU A 156 12.38 9.20 -22.12
N LYS A 157 11.47 9.93 -22.74
CA LYS A 157 10.55 10.82 -22.03
C LYS A 157 9.63 10.06 -21.09
N THR A 158 9.11 8.91 -21.50
CA THR A 158 8.26 8.05 -20.69
C THR A 158 9.03 7.52 -19.49
N ASN A 159 10.25 7.01 -19.69
CA ASN A 159 11.11 6.49 -18.64
C ASN A 159 11.53 7.58 -17.62
N ILE A 160 11.85 8.79 -18.09
CA ILE A 160 12.14 9.94 -17.20
C ILE A 160 10.94 10.30 -16.33
N GLU A 161 9.75 10.34 -16.92
CA GLU A 161 8.54 10.62 -16.17
C GLU A 161 8.20 9.50 -15.18
N ALA A 162 8.35 8.24 -15.61
CA ALA A 162 8.20 7.06 -14.78
C ALA A 162 9.16 7.09 -13.58
N ALA A 163 10.44 7.39 -13.78
CA ALA A 163 11.43 7.48 -12.71
C ALA A 163 11.03 8.49 -11.62
N LYS A 164 10.50 9.65 -11.99
CA LYS A 164 9.99 10.66 -11.06
C LYS A 164 8.74 10.18 -10.31
N GLU A 165 7.80 9.56 -11.03
CA GLU A 165 6.56 9.06 -10.41
C GLU A 165 6.85 7.85 -9.53
N ILE A 166 7.76 6.94 -9.91
CA ILE A 166 8.19 5.80 -9.09
C ILE A 166 8.73 6.30 -7.73
N ALA A 167 9.67 7.24 -7.74
CA ALA A 167 10.22 7.81 -6.51
C ALA A 167 9.13 8.42 -5.62
N LYS A 168 8.12 9.06 -6.21
CA LYS A 168 6.97 9.60 -5.49
C LYS A 168 6.07 8.50 -4.93
N GLN A 169 5.76 7.46 -5.72
CA GLN A 169 4.93 6.33 -5.30
C GLN A 169 5.58 5.51 -4.19
N LEU A 170 6.89 5.25 -4.26
CA LEU A 170 7.63 4.58 -3.19
C LEU A 170 7.49 5.29 -1.85
N ARG A 171 7.56 6.63 -1.86
CA ARG A 171 7.39 7.46 -0.67
C ARG A 171 5.92 7.49 -0.19
N LEU A 172 4.96 7.67 -1.09
CA LEU A 172 3.54 7.76 -0.75
C LEU A 172 2.98 6.46 -0.18
N ARG A 173 3.39 5.31 -0.76
CA ARG A 173 2.95 3.97 -0.36
C ARG A 173 3.79 3.37 0.78
N ASP A 174 4.90 4.02 1.12
CA ASP A 174 5.89 3.53 2.10
C ASP A 174 6.48 2.16 1.72
N ILE A 175 6.70 1.95 0.43
CA ILE A 175 7.30 0.73 -0.10
C ILE A 175 8.77 0.68 0.31
N GLY A 176 9.21 -0.42 0.92
CA GLY A 176 10.59 -0.65 1.31
C GLY A 176 11.03 -2.10 1.07
N GLY A 177 12.31 -2.34 1.17
CA GLY A 177 12.95 -3.62 0.86
C GLY A 177 13.65 -3.58 -0.49
N ILE A 178 13.69 -4.72 -1.18
CA ILE A 178 14.24 -4.87 -2.52
C ILE A 178 13.19 -4.41 -3.53
N ILE A 179 13.59 -3.58 -4.48
CA ILE A 179 12.72 -3.04 -5.52
C ILE A 179 13.41 -3.24 -6.86
N ILE A 180 12.71 -3.84 -7.80
CA ILE A 180 13.15 -4.05 -9.18
C ILE A 180 12.26 -3.21 -10.08
N ILE A 181 12.87 -2.45 -10.98
CA ILE A 181 12.15 -1.59 -11.91
C ILE A 181 12.50 -2.03 -13.32
N ASP A 182 11.47 -2.35 -14.11
CA ASP A 182 11.56 -2.67 -15.52
C ASP A 182 11.16 -1.43 -16.33
N PHE A 183 12.18 -0.71 -16.80
CA PHE A 183 11.98 0.43 -17.69
C PHE A 183 11.83 -0.06 -19.14
N ILE A 184 11.17 0.75 -19.95
CA ILE A 184 11.08 0.45 -21.38
C ILE A 184 12.50 0.42 -21.96
N ASP A 185 12.81 -0.61 -22.74
CA ASP A 185 14.13 -0.84 -23.33
C ASP A 185 14.68 0.41 -24.05
N MET A 186 15.92 0.73 -23.77
CA MET A 186 16.66 1.84 -24.36
C MET A 186 17.88 1.32 -25.11
N ASN A 187 18.05 1.75 -26.36
CA ASN A 187 19.19 1.31 -27.18
C ASN A 187 20.47 2.12 -26.92
N ASP A 188 20.38 3.24 -26.18
CA ASP A 188 21.49 4.14 -25.87
C ASP A 188 21.78 4.13 -24.38
N SER A 189 23.00 3.75 -24.01
CA SER A 189 23.48 3.76 -22.62
C SER A 189 23.44 5.15 -21.98
N ASN A 190 23.58 6.22 -22.76
CA ASN A 190 23.45 7.59 -22.24
C ASN A 190 22.00 7.84 -21.75
N HIS A 191 21.00 7.27 -22.42
CA HIS A 191 19.60 7.38 -21.99
C HIS A 191 19.35 6.62 -20.68
N GLU A 192 19.98 5.46 -20.52
CA GLU A 192 19.91 4.68 -19.27
C GLU A 192 20.50 5.47 -18.11
N ASP A 193 21.70 6.06 -18.29
CA ASP A 193 22.36 6.90 -17.30
C ASP A 193 21.50 8.11 -16.92
N MET A 194 20.88 8.77 -17.88
CA MET A 194 19.95 9.88 -17.64
C MET A 194 18.75 9.47 -16.78
N VAL A 195 18.13 8.33 -17.06
CA VAL A 195 16.99 7.81 -16.29
C VAL A 195 17.41 7.48 -14.87
N LEU A 196 18.56 6.82 -14.70
CA LEU A 196 19.13 6.52 -13.36
C LEU A 196 19.42 7.78 -12.55
N GLU A 197 20.00 8.80 -13.19
CA GLU A 197 20.28 10.07 -12.53
C GLU A 197 19.00 10.77 -12.09
N VAL A 198 17.98 10.81 -12.93
CA VAL A 198 16.67 11.35 -12.59
C VAL A 198 16.04 10.62 -11.42
N LEU A 199 16.11 9.28 -11.40
CA LEU A 199 15.60 8.45 -10.31
C LEU A 199 16.35 8.76 -9.00
N ARG A 200 17.69 8.77 -9.02
CA ARG A 200 18.51 9.10 -7.85
C ARG A 200 18.20 10.50 -7.32
N ASN A 201 18.04 11.48 -8.20
CA ASN A 201 17.73 12.86 -7.82
C ASN A 201 16.31 12.99 -7.24
N ALA A 202 15.33 12.27 -7.77
CA ALA A 202 13.97 12.25 -7.24
C ALA A 202 13.91 11.60 -5.84
N LEU A 203 14.71 10.58 -5.59
CA LEU A 203 14.83 9.88 -4.30
C LEU A 203 15.49 10.73 -3.21
N LYS A 204 16.31 11.75 -3.53
CA LYS A 204 16.89 12.67 -2.54
C LYS A 204 15.85 13.39 -1.67
N LYS A 205 14.60 13.51 -2.16
CA LYS A 205 13.48 14.10 -1.40
C LYS A 205 12.88 13.15 -0.37
N ASP A 206 13.29 11.88 -0.38
CA ASP A 206 12.82 10.87 0.55
C ASP A 206 13.62 10.90 1.85
N LYS A 207 12.93 10.91 3.00
CA LYS A 207 13.59 10.82 4.32
C LYS A 207 14.15 9.40 4.60
N SER A 208 13.66 8.38 3.90
CA SER A 208 14.15 7.00 4.01
C SER A 208 15.38 6.80 3.15
N ARG A 209 16.39 6.14 3.70
CA ARG A 209 17.61 5.79 2.94
C ARG A 209 17.25 4.84 1.79
N SER A 210 17.56 5.22 0.57
CA SER A 210 17.45 4.42 -0.64
C SER A 210 18.80 4.33 -1.34
N ASN A 211 19.08 3.19 -1.95
CA ASN A 211 20.30 2.94 -2.72
C ASN A 211 19.92 2.35 -4.08
N VAL A 212 20.26 3.06 -5.16
CA VAL A 212 20.08 2.60 -6.54
C VAL A 212 21.40 1.97 -6.99
N LEU A 213 21.43 0.64 -7.12
CA LEU A 213 22.61 -0.14 -7.44
C LEU A 213 23.03 0.07 -8.91
N GLY A 214 22.09 0.03 -9.82
CA GLY A 214 22.32 0.22 -11.26
C GLY A 214 21.37 -0.59 -12.12
N ILE A 215 21.75 -0.77 -13.38
CA ILE A 215 21.02 -1.61 -14.35
C ILE A 215 21.74 -2.97 -14.42
N THR A 216 20.97 -4.04 -14.35
CA THR A 216 21.47 -5.41 -14.51
C THR A 216 21.72 -5.74 -15.98
N ASN A 217 22.39 -6.87 -16.23
CA ASN A 217 22.56 -7.41 -17.61
C ASN A 217 21.23 -7.75 -18.30
N LEU A 218 20.13 -7.78 -17.56
CA LEU A 218 18.78 -8.01 -18.08
C LEU A 218 18.01 -6.70 -18.35
N GLY A 219 18.65 -5.54 -18.20
CA GLY A 219 18.00 -4.23 -18.39
C GLY A 219 17.19 -3.73 -17.17
N LEU A 220 17.16 -4.48 -16.06
CA LEU A 220 16.37 -4.15 -14.89
C LEU A 220 17.15 -3.23 -13.93
N VAL A 221 16.49 -2.20 -13.42
CA VAL A 221 17.09 -1.36 -12.37
C VAL A 221 16.87 -1.99 -11.00
N GLU A 222 17.96 -2.19 -10.28
CA GLU A 222 17.96 -2.69 -8.92
C GLU A 222 18.12 -1.56 -7.91
N MET A 223 17.24 -1.55 -6.91
CA MET A 223 17.39 -0.62 -5.79
C MET A 223 16.90 -1.22 -4.48
N THR A 224 17.36 -0.64 -3.40
CA THR A 224 16.89 -0.95 -2.05
C THR A 224 16.42 0.32 -1.36
N ARG A 225 15.36 0.20 -0.56
CA ARG A 225 14.86 1.27 0.30
C ARG A 225 14.63 0.76 1.71
N LYS A 226 15.14 1.48 2.72
CA LYS A 226 14.99 1.06 4.12
C LYS A 226 13.50 0.98 4.49
N LYS A 227 13.06 -0.20 4.94
CA LYS A 227 11.70 -0.42 5.45
C LYS A 227 11.60 0.21 6.85
N VAL A 228 10.78 1.24 7.01
CA VAL A 228 10.60 1.94 8.29
C VAL A 228 9.26 1.60 8.93
N VAL A 229 8.20 1.51 8.13
CA VAL A 229 6.83 1.24 8.54
C VAL A 229 6.23 0.17 7.62
N GLN A 230 5.10 -0.41 7.99
CA GLN A 230 4.36 -1.28 7.07
C GLN A 230 3.81 -0.47 5.89
N PRO A 231 3.78 -1.04 4.67
CA PRO A 231 3.19 -0.40 3.51
C PRO A 231 1.74 0.05 3.78
N LYS A 232 1.38 1.24 3.33
CA LYS A 232 0.04 1.81 3.57
C LYS A 232 -1.07 0.99 2.94
N THR A 233 -0.78 0.30 1.84
CA THR A 233 -1.71 -0.65 1.21
C THR A 233 -2.18 -1.73 2.18
N ASN A 234 -1.29 -2.26 3.03
CA ASN A 234 -1.63 -3.28 4.02
C ASN A 234 -2.54 -2.77 5.15
N ILE A 235 -2.58 -1.45 5.36
CA ILE A 235 -3.46 -0.83 6.35
C ILE A 235 -4.84 -0.55 5.76
N MET A 236 -4.88 -0.21 4.47
CA MET A 236 -6.10 0.22 3.77
C MET A 236 -6.83 -0.93 3.07
N GLN A 237 -6.19 -2.08 2.88
CA GLN A 237 -6.74 -3.24 2.18
C GLN A 237 -6.66 -4.49 3.04
N SER A 238 -7.62 -5.38 2.88
CA SER A 238 -7.61 -6.74 3.43
C SER A 238 -7.48 -7.76 2.30
N ALA A 239 -7.01 -8.97 2.64
CA ALA A 239 -6.99 -10.06 1.66
C ALA A 239 -8.41 -10.35 1.15
N CYS A 240 -8.54 -10.55 -0.15
CA CYS A 240 -9.83 -10.89 -0.75
C CYS A 240 -10.28 -12.27 -0.23
N PRO A 241 -11.50 -12.40 0.34
CA PRO A 241 -11.98 -13.67 0.89
C PRO A 241 -12.17 -14.75 -0.20
N HIS A 242 -12.42 -14.37 -1.45
CA HIS A 242 -12.61 -15.32 -2.55
C HIS A 242 -11.31 -15.97 -3.03
N CYS A 243 -10.23 -15.20 -3.17
CA CYS A 243 -8.95 -15.71 -3.67
C CYS A 243 -7.85 -15.79 -2.60
N LEU A 244 -8.15 -15.43 -1.36
CA LEU A 244 -7.20 -15.39 -0.24
C LEU A 244 -5.88 -14.66 -0.57
N GLY A 245 -5.97 -13.65 -1.43
CA GLY A 245 -4.83 -12.84 -1.86
C GLY A 245 -4.08 -13.35 -3.11
N THR A 246 -4.46 -14.50 -3.68
CA THR A 246 -3.79 -15.06 -4.87
C THR A 246 -4.14 -14.34 -6.18
N GLY A 247 -5.22 -13.56 -6.19
CA GLY A 247 -5.74 -12.86 -7.38
C GLY A 247 -6.36 -13.79 -8.43
N LYS A 248 -6.39 -15.11 -8.18
CA LYS A 248 -6.94 -16.13 -9.08
C LYS A 248 -7.78 -17.11 -8.29
N VAL A 249 -8.82 -17.63 -8.91
CA VAL A 249 -9.69 -18.69 -8.40
C VAL A 249 -9.70 -19.86 -9.38
N LEU A 250 -10.12 -21.02 -8.93
CA LEU A 250 -10.25 -22.17 -9.82
C LEU A 250 -11.32 -21.88 -10.88
N SER A 251 -11.08 -22.31 -12.12
CA SER A 251 -12.10 -22.25 -13.15
C SER A 251 -13.23 -23.20 -12.81
N LYS A 252 -14.47 -22.85 -13.22
CA LYS A 252 -15.66 -23.66 -13.00
C LYS A 252 -15.49 -25.09 -13.53
N GLN A 253 -14.86 -25.21 -14.70
CA GLN A 253 -14.50 -26.52 -15.28
C GLN A 253 -13.57 -27.35 -14.37
N THR A 254 -12.59 -26.70 -13.73
CA THR A 254 -11.69 -27.37 -12.79
C THR A 254 -12.43 -27.80 -11.52
N ILE A 255 -13.37 -26.99 -11.04
CA ILE A 255 -14.20 -27.32 -9.88
C ILE A 255 -15.09 -28.50 -10.22
N PHE A 256 -15.74 -28.49 -11.40
CA PHE A 256 -16.56 -29.62 -11.85
C PHE A 256 -15.75 -30.91 -11.91
N LYS A 257 -14.53 -30.88 -12.46
CA LYS A 257 -13.65 -32.05 -12.53
C LYS A 257 -13.26 -32.58 -11.15
N LYS A 258 -13.07 -31.70 -10.18
CA LYS A 258 -12.85 -32.09 -8.78
C LYS A 258 -14.09 -32.79 -8.21
N ILE A 259 -15.26 -32.22 -8.44
CA ILE A 259 -16.54 -32.81 -8.04
C ILE A 259 -16.68 -34.21 -8.63
N GLU A 260 -16.50 -34.36 -9.94
CA GLU A 260 -16.55 -35.66 -10.64
C GLU A 260 -15.60 -36.70 -9.99
N THR A 261 -14.36 -36.28 -9.69
CA THR A 261 -13.36 -37.12 -9.07
C THR A 261 -13.76 -37.56 -7.65
N GLU A 262 -14.25 -36.62 -6.82
CA GLU A 262 -14.67 -36.94 -5.46
C GLU A 262 -15.95 -37.79 -5.44
N ILE A 263 -16.91 -37.54 -6.33
CA ILE A 263 -18.08 -38.36 -6.50
C ILE A 263 -17.65 -39.79 -6.87
N SER A 264 -16.74 -39.95 -7.85
CA SER A 264 -16.25 -41.28 -8.26
C SER A 264 -15.60 -42.01 -7.10
N ARG A 265 -14.84 -41.34 -6.26
CA ARG A 265 -14.24 -41.96 -5.04
C ARG A 265 -15.30 -42.39 -4.04
N ILE A 266 -16.32 -41.55 -3.79
CA ILE A 266 -17.38 -41.87 -2.82
C ILE A 266 -18.25 -43.01 -3.35
N LEU A 267 -18.57 -42.99 -4.63
CA LEU A 267 -19.45 -43.96 -5.27
C LEU A 267 -18.78 -45.34 -5.46
N PHE A 268 -17.47 -45.40 -5.46
CA PHE A 268 -16.76 -46.68 -5.39
C PHE A 268 -17.08 -47.44 -4.08
N ASN A 269 -17.44 -46.72 -3.04
CA ASN A 269 -17.94 -47.30 -1.79
C ASN A 269 -19.44 -47.58 -1.91
N LYS A 270 -19.84 -48.88 -1.92
CA LYS A 270 -21.23 -49.36 -2.23
C LYS A 270 -22.31 -48.91 -1.23
N SER A 271 -21.93 -48.22 -0.14
CA SER A 271 -22.86 -47.88 0.97
C SER A 271 -23.82 -46.73 0.69
N TYR A 272 -23.56 -45.86 -0.27
CA TYR A 272 -24.35 -44.65 -0.50
C TYR A 272 -25.21 -44.75 -1.76
N ARG A 273 -26.52 -44.50 -1.65
CA ARG A 273 -27.46 -44.46 -2.78
C ARG A 273 -27.70 -43.05 -3.34
N LYS A 274 -27.46 -42.03 -2.53
CA LYS A 274 -27.69 -40.62 -2.87
C LYS A 274 -26.48 -39.81 -2.46
N VAL A 275 -26.06 -38.84 -3.29
CA VAL A 275 -24.99 -37.91 -3.00
C VAL A 275 -25.51 -36.50 -3.29
N GLU A 276 -25.45 -35.62 -2.32
CA GLU A 276 -25.81 -34.22 -2.46
C GLU A 276 -24.56 -33.35 -2.42
N ILE A 277 -24.46 -32.42 -3.35
CA ILE A 277 -23.34 -31.48 -3.48
C ILE A 277 -23.89 -30.10 -3.21
N LEU A 278 -23.42 -29.50 -2.11
CA LEU A 278 -23.71 -28.10 -1.84
C LEU A 278 -22.69 -27.24 -2.53
N ALA A 279 -23.14 -26.24 -3.27
CA ALA A 279 -22.30 -25.24 -3.94
C ALA A 279 -22.97 -23.87 -3.89
N ALA A 280 -22.20 -22.82 -4.09
CA ALA A 280 -22.75 -21.47 -4.20
C ALA A 280 -23.86 -21.42 -5.27
N PRO A 281 -24.92 -20.59 -5.10
CA PRO A 281 -26.08 -20.58 -5.98
C PRO A 281 -25.75 -20.47 -7.48
N GLU A 282 -24.83 -19.54 -7.84
CA GLU A 282 -24.41 -19.34 -9.23
C GLU A 282 -23.68 -20.57 -9.79
N LEU A 283 -22.84 -21.20 -8.98
CA LEU A 283 -22.10 -22.39 -9.38
C LEU A 283 -23.04 -23.61 -9.51
N ALA A 284 -24.00 -23.72 -8.60
CA ALA A 284 -25.01 -24.79 -8.64
C ALA A 284 -25.92 -24.67 -9.87
N GLU A 285 -26.36 -23.46 -10.22
CA GLU A 285 -27.17 -23.21 -11.41
C GLU A 285 -26.41 -23.54 -12.69
N GLU A 286 -25.15 -23.10 -12.81
CA GLU A 286 -24.32 -23.40 -13.96
C GLU A 286 -24.05 -24.88 -14.12
N PHE A 287 -23.78 -25.58 -13.04
CA PHE A 287 -23.57 -27.04 -13.11
C PHE A 287 -24.81 -27.79 -13.50
N ASN A 288 -25.97 -27.40 -13.00
CA ASN A 288 -27.23 -28.03 -13.39
C ASN A 288 -27.62 -27.74 -14.86
N ASN A 289 -27.19 -26.60 -15.41
CA ASN A 289 -27.50 -26.21 -16.79
C ASN A 289 -26.44 -26.72 -17.78
N ALA A 290 -25.16 -26.40 -17.55
CA ALA A 290 -24.09 -26.66 -18.50
C ALA A 290 -23.48 -28.06 -18.42
N TYR A 291 -23.60 -28.73 -17.26
CA TYR A 291 -23.02 -30.07 -17.02
C TYR A 291 -24.09 -31.12 -16.68
N SER A 292 -25.33 -30.87 -17.06
CA SER A 292 -26.47 -31.80 -16.80
C SER A 292 -26.24 -33.18 -17.42
N GLU A 293 -25.75 -33.25 -18.66
CA GLU A 293 -25.48 -34.50 -19.36
C GLU A 293 -24.38 -35.33 -18.67
N GLU A 294 -23.31 -34.66 -18.23
CA GLU A 294 -22.19 -35.30 -17.49
C GLU A 294 -22.65 -35.79 -16.12
N ILE A 295 -23.48 -35.04 -15.41
CA ILE A 295 -24.07 -35.45 -14.13
C ILE A 295 -24.97 -36.67 -14.33
N GLU A 296 -25.83 -36.68 -15.34
CA GLU A 296 -26.65 -37.82 -15.68
C GLU A 296 -25.84 -39.06 -16.09
N ALA A 297 -24.74 -38.85 -16.85
CA ALA A 297 -23.82 -39.92 -17.20
C ALA A 297 -23.17 -40.55 -15.96
N LEU A 298 -22.77 -39.73 -14.98
CA LEU A 298 -22.27 -40.16 -13.68
C LEU A 298 -23.33 -40.95 -12.89
N CYS A 299 -24.57 -40.46 -12.85
CA CYS A 299 -25.69 -41.15 -12.22
C CYS A 299 -25.90 -42.52 -12.82
N ARG A 300 -25.94 -42.61 -14.16
CA ARG A 300 -26.13 -43.88 -14.89
C ARG A 300 -24.97 -44.83 -14.68
N LYS A 301 -23.72 -44.36 -14.76
CA LYS A 301 -22.51 -45.15 -14.60
C LYS A 301 -22.43 -45.86 -13.23
N HIS A 302 -22.91 -45.19 -12.19
CA HIS A 302 -22.81 -45.66 -10.82
C HIS A 302 -24.13 -46.18 -10.23
N ASP A 303 -25.24 -46.13 -10.99
CA ASP A 303 -26.59 -46.47 -10.54
C ASP A 303 -27.00 -45.73 -9.24
N LYS A 304 -26.78 -44.43 -9.21
CA LYS A 304 -26.97 -43.58 -8.01
C LYS A 304 -27.53 -42.20 -8.37
N SER A 305 -28.16 -41.55 -7.38
CA SER A 305 -28.68 -40.21 -7.53
C SER A 305 -27.68 -39.17 -7.05
N ILE A 306 -27.31 -38.25 -7.94
CA ILE A 306 -26.47 -37.09 -7.63
C ILE A 306 -27.32 -35.83 -7.79
N ARG A 307 -27.31 -34.94 -6.81
CA ARG A 307 -27.99 -33.65 -6.87
C ARG A 307 -27.06 -32.54 -6.46
N ILE A 308 -27.05 -31.43 -7.21
CA ILE A 308 -26.36 -30.20 -6.85
C ILE A 308 -27.37 -29.23 -6.29
N ILE A 309 -27.15 -28.80 -5.06
CA ILE A 309 -28.08 -27.98 -4.28
C ILE A 309 -27.41 -26.63 -4.01
N PRO A 310 -28.08 -25.51 -4.33
CA PRO A 310 -27.55 -24.20 -4.03
C PRO A 310 -27.53 -23.95 -2.51
N ASP A 311 -26.38 -23.46 -2.00
CA ASP A 311 -26.20 -23.06 -0.61
C ASP A 311 -25.37 -21.79 -0.53
N SER A 312 -25.96 -20.71 -0.04
CA SER A 312 -25.33 -19.39 0.09
C SER A 312 -24.22 -19.34 1.17
N SER A 313 -24.11 -20.37 2.01
CA SER A 313 -23.05 -20.46 3.01
C SER A 313 -21.73 -21.01 2.44
N ILE A 314 -21.75 -21.56 1.24
CA ILE A 314 -20.56 -22.10 0.55
C ILE A 314 -19.92 -21.00 -0.29
N PRO A 315 -18.59 -20.80 -0.19
CA PRO A 315 -17.88 -19.85 -1.05
C PRO A 315 -17.97 -20.24 -2.54
N GLU A 316 -17.94 -19.23 -3.42
CA GLU A 316 -18.10 -19.41 -4.89
C GLU A 316 -17.14 -20.42 -5.54
N ASN A 317 -16.00 -20.70 -4.89
CA ASN A 317 -14.95 -21.57 -5.41
C ASN A 317 -14.85 -22.91 -4.68
N GLU A 318 -15.81 -23.19 -3.80
CA GLU A 318 -15.83 -24.38 -2.96
C GLU A 318 -17.10 -25.18 -3.16
N PHE A 319 -17.06 -26.42 -2.77
CA PHE A 319 -18.22 -27.30 -2.69
C PHE A 319 -18.09 -28.21 -1.47
N LYS A 320 -19.22 -28.69 -0.99
CA LYS A 320 -19.31 -29.67 0.10
C LYS A 320 -20.18 -30.82 -0.34
N ILE A 321 -19.69 -32.04 -0.09
CA ILE A 321 -20.43 -33.26 -0.41
C ILE A 321 -21.09 -33.81 0.85
N ILE A 322 -22.40 -34.05 0.76
CA ILE A 322 -23.20 -34.71 1.79
C ILE A 322 -23.55 -36.12 1.28
N LYS A 323 -23.38 -37.10 2.15
CA LYS A 323 -23.55 -38.52 1.87
C LYS A 323 -24.85 -39.04 2.45
#